data_4896ba742ec28bd2a9f0b9741d96149c
#
_entry.id   4896ba742ec28bd2a9f0b9741d96149c
#
_cell.length_a   1.000
_cell.length_b   1.000
_cell.length_c   1.000
_cell.angle_alpha   90.00
_cell.angle_beta   90.00
_cell.angle_gamma   90.00
#
_symmetry.space_group_name_H-M   'P 1'
#
loop_
_entity.id
_entity.type
_entity.pdbx_description
1 polymer ?
#
loop_
_entity_poly.entity_id
_entity_poly.type
_entity_poly.pdbx_seq_one_letter_code
_entity_poly.pdbx_strand_id
1 'polypeptide(L)' 'MRVTVTIGNWARRYVPHGTQALDLPEGAVAEDVLAPLGLPPEEVGLFAVNGTAALKSAPLHDGDTVRVFPIIMGG' A
#
# COMPACT_ATOMS: atom_id res chain seq x y z
N MET A 1 10.30 -9.60 -6.00
CA MET A 1 9.48 -10.10 -4.90
C MET A 1 8.00 -9.84 -5.14
N ARG A 2 7.14 -10.66 -4.58
CA ARG A 2 5.71 -10.49 -4.72
C ARG A 2 5.09 -10.15 -3.38
N VAL A 3 4.25 -9.09 -3.37
CA VAL A 3 3.50 -8.69 -2.18
C VAL A 3 2.01 -8.63 -2.52
N THR A 4 1.17 -8.77 -1.50
CA THR A 4 -0.27 -8.64 -1.64
C THR A 4 -0.69 -7.31 -1.02
N VAL A 5 -1.39 -6.48 -1.77
CA VAL A 5 -1.82 -5.16 -1.28
C VAL A 5 -3.34 -5.16 -1.14
N THR A 6 -3.81 -4.78 0.04
CA THR A 6 -5.24 -4.65 0.33
C THR A 6 -5.57 -3.19 0.57
N ILE A 7 -6.59 -2.70 -0.12
CA ILE A 7 -7.00 -1.30 -0.08
C ILE A 7 -8.49 -1.23 0.14
N GLY A 8 -8.93 -0.34 1.02
CA GLY A 8 -10.34 -0.18 1.31
C GLY A 8 -11.11 0.55 0.20
N ASN A 9 -12.42 0.70 0.41
CA ASN A 9 -13.31 1.31 -0.58
C ASN A 9 -12.96 2.76 -0.90
N TRP A 10 -12.23 3.44 -0.03
CA TRP A 10 -11.86 4.84 -0.23
C TRP A 10 -11.07 5.07 -1.53
N ALA A 11 -10.39 4.02 -2.01
CA ALA A 11 -9.52 4.11 -3.17
C ALA A 11 -10.12 3.48 -4.43
N ARG A 12 -11.41 3.17 -4.45
CA ARG A 12 -12.02 2.44 -5.57
C ARG A 12 -11.90 3.15 -6.90
N ARG A 13 -11.80 4.48 -6.90
CA ARG A 13 -11.61 5.23 -8.14
C ARG A 13 -10.26 4.96 -8.77
N TYR A 14 -9.28 4.52 -7.97
CA TYR A 14 -7.92 4.24 -8.45
C TYR A 14 -7.69 2.75 -8.65
N VAL A 15 -8.26 1.95 -7.74
CA VAL A 15 -8.04 0.50 -7.71
C VAL A 15 -9.39 -0.18 -7.71
N PRO A 16 -9.81 -0.77 -8.85
CA PRO A 16 -11.14 -1.40 -8.93
C PRO A 16 -11.27 -2.65 -8.06
N HIS A 17 -10.16 -3.26 -7.69
CA HIS A 17 -10.16 -4.44 -6.84
C HIS A 17 -9.52 -4.12 -5.49
N GLY A 18 -10.13 -4.58 -4.40
CA GLY A 18 -9.66 -4.30 -3.06
C GLY A 18 -8.35 -4.98 -2.70
N THR A 19 -7.98 -6.05 -3.39
CA THR A 19 -6.75 -6.79 -3.12
C THR A 19 -6.08 -7.13 -4.43
N GLN A 20 -4.77 -6.84 -4.51
CA GLN A 20 -3.97 -7.13 -5.70
C GLN A 20 -2.61 -7.67 -5.30
N ALA A 21 -2.09 -8.58 -6.12
CA ALA A 21 -0.70 -9.02 -6.00
C ALA A 21 0.16 -8.13 -6.90
N LEU A 22 1.30 -7.70 -6.38
CA LEU A 22 2.24 -6.87 -7.12
C LEU A 22 3.61 -7.51 -7.11
N ASP A 23 4.29 -7.43 -8.25
CA ASP A 23 5.70 -7.81 -8.34
C ASP A 23 6.52 -6.54 -8.23
N LEU A 24 7.40 -6.49 -7.23
CA LEU A 24 8.25 -5.33 -6.96
C LEU A 24 9.72 -5.75 -6.96
N PRO A 25 10.63 -4.84 -7.27
CA PRO A 25 12.06 -5.15 -7.20
C PRO A 25 12.50 -5.36 -5.75
N GLU A 26 13.56 -6.13 -5.57
CA GLU A 26 14.17 -6.27 -4.27
C GLU A 26 14.61 -4.91 -3.74
N GLY A 27 14.43 -4.71 -2.45
CA GLY A 27 14.72 -3.43 -1.81
C GLY A 27 13.57 -2.43 -1.85
N ALA A 28 12.42 -2.80 -2.40
CA ALA A 28 11.26 -1.93 -2.42
C ALA A 28 10.77 -1.65 -0.99
N VAL A 29 10.18 -0.48 -0.82
CA VAL A 29 9.60 -0.04 0.46
C VAL A 29 8.10 0.12 0.33
N ALA A 30 7.41 0.34 1.46
CA ALA A 30 5.95 0.36 1.48
C ALA A 30 5.34 1.31 0.45
N GLU A 31 5.88 2.51 0.30
CA GLU A 31 5.33 3.48 -0.64
C GLU A 31 5.47 3.06 -2.11
N ASP A 32 6.33 2.09 -2.39
CA ASP A 32 6.53 1.63 -3.77
C ASP A 32 5.33 0.87 -4.33
N VAL A 33 4.36 0.51 -3.48
CA VAL A 33 3.14 -0.12 -3.96
C VAL A 33 2.19 0.88 -4.63
N LEU A 34 2.38 2.17 -4.39
CA LEU A 34 1.42 3.19 -4.83
C LEU A 34 1.45 3.43 -6.33
N ALA A 35 2.63 3.53 -6.92
CA ALA A 35 2.74 3.82 -8.35
C ALA A 35 2.08 2.76 -9.24
N PRO A 36 2.33 1.46 -9.03
CA PRO A 36 1.65 0.43 -9.82
C PRO A 36 0.14 0.44 -9.68
N LEU A 37 -0.36 0.91 -8.53
CA LEU A 37 -1.80 0.97 -8.28
C LEU A 37 -2.44 2.27 -8.73
N GLY A 38 -1.64 3.25 -9.15
CA GLY A 38 -2.16 4.54 -9.53
C GLY A 38 -2.67 5.38 -8.38
N LEU A 39 -2.22 5.09 -7.15
CA LEU A 39 -2.66 5.82 -5.96
C LEU A 39 -1.80 7.06 -5.74
N PRO A 40 -2.43 8.24 -5.61
CA PRO A 40 -1.67 9.46 -5.29
C PRO A 40 -1.09 9.37 -3.89
N PRO A 41 0.22 9.57 -3.71
CA PRO A 41 0.82 9.50 -2.38
C PRO A 41 0.22 10.49 -1.38
N GLU A 42 -0.24 11.63 -1.85
CA GLU A 42 -0.82 12.67 -0.99
C GLU A 42 -2.13 12.25 -0.34
N GLU A 43 -2.77 11.20 -0.83
CA GLU A 43 -4.01 10.70 -0.23
C GLU A 43 -3.78 9.56 0.75
N VAL A 44 -2.54 9.10 0.87
CA VAL A 44 -2.21 7.97 1.74
C VAL A 44 -1.64 8.46 3.06
N GLY A 45 -2.24 8.02 4.17
CA GLY A 45 -1.81 8.45 5.50
C GLY A 45 -0.97 7.43 6.24
N LEU A 46 -1.23 6.15 6.02
CA LEU A 46 -0.58 5.11 6.81
C LEU A 46 -0.53 3.82 6.01
N PHE A 47 0.50 3.02 6.29
CA PHE A 47 0.62 1.65 5.79
C PHE A 47 0.59 0.69 6.97
N ALA A 48 0.19 -0.56 6.71
CA ALA A 48 0.41 -1.65 7.64
C ALA A 48 1.04 -2.79 6.86
N VAL A 49 2.10 -3.36 7.40
CA VAL A 49 2.80 -4.49 6.80
C VAL A 49 2.63 -5.68 7.72
N ASN A 50 2.00 -6.73 7.22
CA ASN A 50 1.70 -7.94 7.99
C ASN A 50 0.98 -7.62 9.30
N GLY A 51 0.05 -6.67 9.26
CA GLY A 51 -0.77 -6.30 10.41
C GLY A 51 -0.14 -5.31 11.38
N THR A 52 1.07 -4.80 11.08
CA THR A 52 1.76 -3.85 11.94
C THR A 52 1.88 -2.51 11.22
N ALA A 53 1.52 -1.43 11.91
CA ALA A 53 1.64 -0.09 11.34
C ALA A 53 3.08 0.19 10.92
N ALA A 54 3.24 0.79 9.75
CA ALA A 54 4.56 0.99 9.16
C ALA A 54 4.64 2.35 8.47
N LEU A 55 5.84 2.90 8.44
CA LEU A 55 6.10 4.14 7.70
C LEU A 55 6.20 3.85 6.21
N LYS A 56 6.07 4.89 5.40
CA LYS A 56 6.19 4.75 3.95
C LYS A 56 7.54 4.20 3.51
N SER A 57 8.55 4.35 4.33
CA SER A 57 9.90 3.87 4.04
C SER A 57 10.18 2.47 4.58
N ALA A 58 9.17 1.79 5.15
CA ALA A 58 9.37 0.46 5.71
C ALA A 58 9.78 -0.52 4.61
N PRO A 59 10.81 -1.32 4.82
CA PRO A 59 11.25 -2.30 3.81
C PRO A 59 10.23 -3.41 3.64
N LEU A 60 10.05 -3.86 2.40
CA LEU A 60 9.17 -4.97 2.09
C LEU A 60 9.99 -6.22 1.76
N HIS A 61 9.38 -7.38 2.00
CA HIS A 61 9.97 -8.67 1.72
C HIS A 61 8.99 -9.52 0.94
N ASP A 62 9.50 -10.51 0.23
CA ASP A 62 8.65 -11.41 -0.53
C ASP A 62 7.61 -12.07 0.36
N GLY A 63 6.36 -12.07 -0.09
CA GLY A 63 5.27 -12.66 0.66
C GLY A 63 4.56 -11.71 1.62
N ASP A 64 5.04 -10.48 1.76
CA ASP A 64 4.41 -9.52 2.67
C ASP A 64 3.00 -9.15 2.21
N THR A 65 2.14 -8.86 3.20
CA THR A 65 0.81 -8.29 2.98
C THR A 65 0.84 -6.84 3.41
N VAL A 66 0.48 -5.94 2.51
CA VAL A 66 0.50 -4.51 2.75
C VAL A 66 -0.92 -3.97 2.71
N ARG A 67 -1.30 -3.20 3.73
CA ARG A 67 -2.57 -2.47 3.72
C ARG A 67 -2.28 -0.99 3.62
N VAL A 68 -3.12 -0.28 2.88
CA VAL A 68 -2.97 1.16 2.66
C VAL A 68 -4.19 1.86 3.22
N PHE A 69 -3.96 2.89 4.03
CA PHE A 69 -5.02 3.66 4.66
C PHE A 69 -4.98 5.11 4.19
N PRO A 70 -6.16 5.76 4.07
CA PRO A 70 -6.21 7.15 3.62
C PRO A 70 -5.72 8.10 4.69
N ILE A 71 -5.39 9.32 4.27
CA ILE A 71 -5.17 10.41 5.22
C ILE A 71 -6.51 10.70 5.89
N ILE A 72 -6.48 10.74 7.23
CA ILE A 72 -7.65 11.13 8.01
C ILE A 72 -7.52 12.62 8.28
N MET A 73 -8.37 13.41 7.63
CA MET A 73 -8.40 14.84 7.87
C MET A 73 -9.23 15.07 9.11
N GLY A 74 -8.58 15.32 10.22
CA GLY A 74 -9.25 15.65 11.45
C GLY A 74 -10.09 16.89 11.23
N GLY A 75 -11.35 16.72 11.34
CA GLY A 75 -12.30 17.77 11.01
C GLY A 75 -12.33 18.94 11.96
#